data_ace07e1b6637a060eb8e2100f96f72ba
#
_entry.id   ace07e1b6637a060eb8e2100f96f72ba
#
_cell.length_a   1.000
_cell.length_b   1.000
_cell.length_c   1.000
_cell.angle_alpha   90.00
_cell.angle_beta   90.00
_cell.angle_gamma   90.00
#
_symmetry.space_group_name_H-M   'P 1'
#
loop_
_entity.id
_entity.type
_entity.pdbx_description
1 polymer ?
#
loop_
_entity_poly.entity_id
_entity_poly.type
_entity_poly.pdbx_seq_one_letter_code
_entity_poly.pdbx_strand_id
1 'polypeptide(L)'
;HLLAEFDQSIQAAVWTWNYNDYLYFQAQQANVHFGAEFPEGEFDQAVIFVPKSKELLNYLIHTIAAQLPQGSSIFLVGEKKAGIERAAKQLQPYGKTLKLDSARHCQLWQLILDCKVQNKTLADWAQNYTVATPKGDLQICALPGVFSQKHLDVGTAVLLPYLNQVTA
;
A
#
# COMPACT_ATOMS: atom_id res chain seq x y z
N HIS A 1 -20.10 0.58 -4.46
CA HIS A 1 -20.93 -0.65 -4.66
C HIS A 1 -20.27 -1.95 -4.18
N LEU A 2 -18.95 -2.04 -4.04
CA LEU A 2 -18.27 -3.28 -3.63
C LEU A 2 -18.69 -3.79 -2.23
N LEU A 3 -18.93 -2.87 -1.26
CA LEU A 3 -19.32 -3.29 0.10
C LEU A 3 -20.80 -3.67 0.21
N ALA A 4 -21.67 -3.22 -0.71
CA ALA A 4 -23.11 -3.55 -0.70
C ALA A 4 -23.42 -4.98 -1.15
N GLU A 5 -22.45 -5.67 -1.76
CA GLU A 5 -22.58 -7.05 -2.25
C GLU A 5 -21.95 -8.09 -1.32
N PHE A 6 -21.29 -7.65 -0.23
CA PHE A 6 -20.80 -8.59 0.78
C PHE A 6 -21.96 -9.16 1.59
N ASP A 7 -21.97 -10.47 1.73
CA ASP A 7 -22.85 -11.16 2.67
C ASP A 7 -22.73 -10.50 4.05
N GLN A 8 -23.86 -10.24 4.71
CA GLN A 8 -23.89 -9.60 6.05
C GLN A 8 -23.16 -10.42 7.12
N SER A 9 -22.81 -11.67 6.83
CA SER A 9 -21.95 -12.53 7.70
C SER A 9 -20.46 -12.17 7.61
N ILE A 10 -20.02 -11.40 6.59
CA ILE A 10 -18.61 -11.02 6.42
C ILE A 10 -18.37 -9.70 7.14
N GLN A 11 -17.55 -9.74 8.19
CA GLN A 11 -17.02 -8.53 8.82
C GLN A 11 -15.84 -8.02 8.01
N ALA A 12 -16.09 -7.00 7.18
CA ALA A 12 -15.07 -6.37 6.36
C ALA A 12 -14.56 -5.08 7.00
N ALA A 13 -13.25 -4.86 7.00
CA ALA A 13 -12.62 -3.59 7.30
C ALA A 13 -11.92 -3.05 6.06
N VAL A 14 -11.99 -1.75 5.87
CA VAL A 14 -11.26 -1.04 4.79
C VAL A 14 -10.04 -0.36 5.39
N TRP A 15 -8.88 -0.66 4.85
CA TRP A 15 -7.64 0.03 5.18
C TRP A 15 -7.25 0.96 4.03
N THR A 16 -7.12 2.24 4.31
CA THR A 16 -6.74 3.25 3.33
C THR A 16 -5.83 4.31 3.92
N TRP A 17 -4.94 4.86 3.10
CA TRP A 17 -4.11 6.05 3.37
C TRP A 17 -4.54 7.25 2.50
N ASN A 18 -5.60 7.11 1.73
CA ASN A 18 -6.19 8.20 0.96
C ASN A 18 -7.35 8.80 1.75
N TYR A 19 -7.26 10.07 2.08
CA TYR A 19 -8.27 10.74 2.90
C TYR A 19 -9.64 10.83 2.21
N ASN A 20 -9.67 10.97 0.89
CA ASN A 20 -10.94 10.98 0.16
C ASN A 20 -11.63 9.61 0.19
N ASP A 21 -10.86 8.52 0.06
CA ASP A 21 -11.40 7.17 0.20
C ASP A 21 -11.90 6.94 1.62
N TYR A 22 -11.15 7.41 2.63
CA TYR A 22 -11.59 7.35 4.03
C TYR A 22 -12.94 8.04 4.22
N LEU A 23 -13.11 9.28 3.77
CA LEU A 23 -14.38 10.02 3.88
C LEU A 23 -15.52 9.31 3.14
N TYR A 24 -15.24 8.76 1.96
CA TYR A 24 -16.22 8.02 1.17
C TYR A 24 -16.74 6.79 1.93
N PHE A 25 -15.84 5.96 2.45
CA PHE A 25 -16.21 4.75 3.17
C PHE A 25 -16.84 5.05 4.52
N GLN A 26 -16.39 6.09 5.20
CA GLN A 26 -16.99 6.56 6.45
C GLN A 26 -18.45 6.99 6.24
N ALA A 27 -18.73 7.70 5.15
CA ALA A 27 -20.09 8.11 4.79
C ALA A 27 -21.00 6.90 4.48
N GLN A 28 -20.43 5.76 4.07
CA GLN A 28 -21.16 4.50 3.88
C GLN A 28 -21.28 3.67 5.18
N GLN A 29 -20.87 4.21 6.32
CA GLN A 29 -20.84 3.52 7.62
C GLN A 29 -20.00 2.23 7.62
N ALA A 30 -18.99 2.15 6.74
CA ALA A 30 -18.07 1.04 6.70
C ALA A 30 -17.08 1.13 7.88
N ASN A 31 -16.61 -0.03 8.36
CA ASN A 31 -15.45 -0.09 9.25
C ASN A 31 -14.21 0.30 8.46
N VAL A 32 -13.75 1.55 8.59
CA VAL A 32 -12.64 2.09 7.83
C VAL A 32 -11.53 2.58 8.75
N HIS A 33 -10.31 2.12 8.48
CA HIS A 33 -9.08 2.55 9.14
C HIS A 33 -8.29 3.45 8.19
N PHE A 34 -7.99 4.67 8.65
CA PHE A 34 -7.15 5.64 7.93
C PHE A 34 -5.78 5.72 8.59
N GLY A 35 -4.75 5.35 7.86
CA GLY A 35 -3.38 5.40 8.37
C GLY A 35 -2.42 4.51 7.61
N ALA A 36 -1.14 4.62 7.97
CA ALA A 36 -0.09 3.82 7.37
C ALA A 36 0.06 2.43 8.01
N GLU A 37 -0.38 2.27 9.25
CA GLU A 37 -0.27 1.01 9.99
C GLU A 37 -1.44 0.08 9.70
N PHE A 38 -1.21 -1.22 9.86
CA PHE A 38 -2.25 -2.24 9.71
C PHE A 38 -3.36 -2.03 10.75
N PRO A 39 -4.65 -2.14 10.36
CA PRO A 39 -5.77 -1.95 11.28
C PRO A 39 -5.77 -2.99 12.40
N GLU A 40 -6.23 -2.58 13.57
CA GLU A 40 -6.43 -3.50 14.69
C GLU A 40 -7.57 -4.47 14.39
N GLY A 41 -7.42 -5.72 14.82
CA GLY A 41 -8.41 -6.77 14.65
C GLY A 41 -7.81 -8.10 14.21
N GLU A 42 -8.65 -9.13 14.19
CA GLU A 42 -8.31 -10.44 13.67
C GLU A 42 -8.88 -10.56 12.25
N PHE A 43 -8.03 -10.92 11.31
CA PHE A 43 -8.39 -11.09 9.90
C PHE A 43 -7.88 -12.45 9.41
N ASP A 44 -8.64 -13.08 8.53
CA ASP A 44 -8.32 -14.36 7.91
C ASP A 44 -8.06 -14.25 6.40
N GLN A 45 -8.47 -13.13 5.81
CA GLN A 45 -8.29 -12.86 4.39
C GLN A 45 -8.04 -11.37 4.13
N ALA A 46 -7.41 -11.06 3.01
CA ALA A 46 -7.22 -9.69 2.56
C ALA A 46 -7.39 -9.56 1.04
N VAL A 47 -7.93 -8.41 0.61
CA VAL A 47 -8.00 -8.03 -0.81
C VAL A 47 -7.21 -6.75 -1.00
N ILE A 48 -6.21 -6.78 -1.86
CA ILE A 48 -5.37 -5.63 -2.21
C ILE A 48 -5.74 -5.16 -3.61
N PHE A 49 -6.24 -3.94 -3.73
CA PHE A 49 -6.31 -3.23 -5.00
C PHE A 49 -4.92 -2.71 -5.32
N VAL A 50 -4.33 -3.22 -6.40
CA VAL A 50 -2.91 -2.98 -6.71
C VAL A 50 -2.63 -1.48 -6.88
N PRO A 51 -1.81 -0.88 -6.01
CA PRO A 51 -1.42 0.52 -6.14
C PRO A 51 -0.44 0.72 -7.29
N LYS A 52 -0.30 1.95 -7.77
CA LYS A 52 0.70 2.30 -8.80
C LYS A 52 2.14 2.17 -8.31
N SER A 53 2.38 2.42 -7.02
CA SER A 53 3.71 2.30 -6.41
C SER A 53 4.03 0.84 -6.09
N LYS A 54 5.16 0.36 -6.65
CA LYS A 54 5.69 -0.97 -6.36
C LYS A 54 6.13 -1.10 -4.90
N GLU A 55 6.71 -0.06 -4.35
CA GLU A 55 7.19 0.01 -2.97
C GLU A 55 6.02 -0.09 -1.98
N LEU A 56 4.93 0.62 -2.27
CA LEU A 56 3.71 0.54 -1.47
C LEU A 56 3.10 -0.85 -1.53
N LEU A 57 3.01 -1.46 -2.73
CA LEU A 57 2.52 -2.82 -2.85
C LEU A 57 3.35 -3.81 -2.03
N ASN A 58 4.67 -3.70 -2.09
CA ASN A 58 5.57 -4.56 -1.31
C ASN A 58 5.35 -4.39 0.20
N TYR A 59 5.17 -3.16 0.66
CA TYR A 59 4.81 -2.84 2.04
C TYR A 59 3.50 -3.52 2.44
N LEU A 60 2.44 -3.36 1.64
CA LEU A 60 1.12 -3.92 1.92
C LEU A 60 1.15 -5.45 1.99
N ILE A 61 1.75 -6.10 0.99
CA ILE A 61 1.83 -7.57 0.96
C ILE A 61 2.56 -8.08 2.20
N HIS A 62 3.71 -7.50 2.53
CA HIS A 62 4.51 -7.95 3.67
C HIS A 62 3.77 -7.74 4.98
N THR A 63 3.22 -6.55 5.20
CA THR A 63 2.51 -6.19 6.44
C THR A 63 1.29 -7.08 6.64
N ILE A 64 0.48 -7.27 5.59
CA ILE A 64 -0.68 -8.17 5.63
C ILE A 64 -0.25 -9.61 5.90
N ALA A 65 0.76 -10.12 5.18
CA ALA A 65 1.25 -11.48 5.37
C ALA A 65 1.84 -11.73 6.76
N ALA A 66 2.38 -10.71 7.43
CA ALA A 66 2.87 -10.80 8.80
C ALA A 66 1.77 -10.85 9.87
N GLN A 67 0.57 -10.35 9.54
CA GLN A 67 -0.58 -10.30 10.45
C GLN A 67 -1.56 -11.46 10.27
N LEU A 68 -1.64 -12.02 9.06
CA LEU A 68 -2.56 -13.11 8.77
C LEU A 68 -2.00 -14.47 9.22
N PRO A 69 -2.86 -15.40 9.67
CA PRO A 69 -2.46 -16.78 9.95
C PRO A 69 -1.93 -17.51 8.69
N GLN A 70 -1.05 -18.47 8.88
CA GLN A 70 -0.65 -19.37 7.80
C GLN A 70 -1.87 -20.13 7.26
N GLY A 71 -1.97 -20.27 5.95
CA GLY A 71 -3.13 -20.83 5.25
C GLY A 71 -4.14 -19.76 4.80
N SER A 72 -4.00 -18.53 5.26
CA SER A 72 -4.85 -17.40 4.83
C SER A 72 -4.68 -17.07 3.35
N SER A 73 -5.70 -16.45 2.77
CA SER A 73 -5.70 -15.99 1.39
C SER A 73 -5.50 -14.48 1.29
N ILE A 74 -4.56 -14.07 0.44
CA ILE A 74 -4.38 -12.67 0.04
C ILE A 74 -4.70 -12.56 -1.44
N PHE A 75 -5.66 -11.72 -1.78
CA PHE A 75 -6.08 -11.49 -3.15
C PHE A 75 -5.49 -10.19 -3.70
N LEU A 76 -5.02 -10.21 -4.95
CA LEU A 76 -4.67 -9.02 -5.70
C LEU A 76 -5.68 -8.79 -6.82
N VAL A 77 -6.20 -7.56 -6.90
CA VAL A 77 -7.08 -7.10 -7.97
C VAL A 77 -6.43 -5.91 -8.67
N GLY A 78 -6.35 -5.95 -9.99
CA GLY A 78 -5.78 -4.84 -10.75
C GLY A 78 -5.90 -5.01 -12.26
N GLU A 79 -5.63 -3.92 -12.97
CA GLU A 79 -5.69 -3.91 -14.43
C GLU A 79 -4.42 -4.54 -15.04
N LYS A 80 -4.58 -5.23 -16.18
CA LYS A 80 -3.47 -5.76 -16.97
C LYS A 80 -2.47 -4.66 -17.37
N LYS A 81 -3.01 -3.53 -17.84
CA LYS A 81 -2.19 -2.37 -18.27
C LYS A 81 -1.46 -1.72 -17.10
N ALA A 82 -2.00 -1.79 -15.88
CA ALA A 82 -1.34 -1.31 -14.67
C ALA A 82 -0.26 -2.27 -14.13
N GLY A 83 -0.10 -3.45 -14.73
CA GLY A 83 0.99 -4.38 -14.41
C GLY A 83 0.66 -5.39 -13.33
N ILE A 84 -0.60 -5.80 -13.18
CA ILE A 84 -1.04 -6.80 -12.19
C ILE A 84 -0.20 -8.10 -12.25
N GLU A 85 0.22 -8.56 -13.42
CA GLU A 85 1.04 -9.77 -13.56
C GLU A 85 2.44 -9.60 -12.94
N ARG A 86 2.99 -8.38 -13.03
CA ARG A 86 4.26 -8.04 -12.36
C ARG A 86 4.05 -7.91 -10.84
N ALA A 87 2.91 -7.36 -10.44
CA ALA A 87 2.51 -7.26 -9.04
C ALA A 87 2.35 -8.66 -8.41
N ALA A 88 1.71 -9.59 -9.11
CA ALA A 88 1.50 -10.97 -8.64
C ALA A 88 2.83 -11.71 -8.40
N LYS A 89 3.91 -11.38 -9.11
CA LYS A 89 5.23 -11.96 -8.83
C LYS A 89 5.79 -11.57 -7.46
N GLN A 90 5.33 -10.47 -6.86
CA GLN A 90 5.74 -10.07 -5.51
C GLN A 90 5.11 -10.96 -4.42
N LEU A 91 4.07 -11.72 -4.75
CA LEU A 91 3.45 -12.69 -3.83
C LEU A 91 4.27 -13.98 -3.69
N GLN A 92 5.06 -14.35 -4.70
CA GLN A 92 5.75 -15.64 -4.78
C GLN A 92 6.60 -16.00 -3.53
N PRO A 93 7.30 -15.04 -2.87
CA PRO A 93 8.07 -15.34 -1.67
C PRO A 93 7.23 -15.76 -0.46
N TYR A 94 5.92 -15.53 -0.49
CA TYR A 94 5.02 -15.75 0.64
C TYR A 94 4.20 -17.04 0.52
N GLY A 95 4.19 -17.67 -0.66
CA GLY A 95 3.47 -18.93 -0.84
C GLY A 95 2.98 -19.17 -2.27
N LYS A 96 2.04 -20.09 -2.38
CA LYS A 96 1.47 -20.52 -3.66
C LYS A 96 0.59 -19.42 -4.26
N THR A 97 0.94 -18.97 -5.46
CA THR A 97 0.22 -17.91 -6.18
C THR A 97 -0.52 -18.49 -7.38
N LEU A 98 -1.80 -18.19 -7.52
CA LEU A 98 -2.69 -18.64 -8.57
C LEU A 98 -3.42 -17.44 -9.21
N LYS A 99 -3.55 -17.46 -10.52
CA LYS A 99 -4.48 -16.57 -11.23
C LYS A 99 -5.86 -17.22 -11.21
N LEU A 100 -6.83 -16.56 -10.59
CA LEU A 100 -8.18 -17.07 -10.46
C LEU A 100 -9.08 -16.66 -11.62
N ASP A 101 -8.99 -15.39 -12.05
CA ASP A 101 -9.92 -14.84 -13.05
C ASP A 101 -9.30 -13.69 -13.85
N SER A 102 -9.95 -13.38 -14.98
CA SER A 102 -9.60 -12.25 -15.83
C SER A 102 -10.83 -11.76 -16.57
N ALA A 103 -11.36 -10.60 -16.19
CA ALA A 103 -12.52 -9.98 -16.78
C ALA A 103 -12.33 -8.48 -16.96
N ARG A 104 -12.92 -7.88 -18.03
CA ARG A 104 -12.94 -6.43 -18.26
C ARG A 104 -11.58 -5.73 -18.08
N HIS A 105 -10.50 -6.33 -18.64
CA HIS A 105 -9.12 -5.85 -18.52
C HIS A 105 -8.49 -5.95 -17.13
N CYS A 106 -9.21 -6.43 -16.12
CA CYS A 106 -8.71 -6.72 -14.78
C CYS A 106 -8.35 -8.20 -14.62
N GLN A 107 -7.53 -8.48 -13.62
CA GLN A 107 -7.21 -9.84 -13.18
C GLN A 107 -7.37 -9.95 -11.67
N LEU A 108 -7.74 -11.15 -11.23
CA LEU A 108 -7.76 -11.58 -9.84
C LEU A 108 -6.71 -12.66 -9.63
N TRP A 109 -5.80 -12.41 -8.69
CA TRP A 109 -4.78 -13.36 -8.26
C TRP A 109 -4.97 -13.68 -6.78
N GLN A 110 -4.66 -14.91 -6.40
CA GLN A 110 -4.69 -15.38 -5.01
C GLN A 110 -3.30 -15.86 -4.61
N LEU A 111 -2.87 -15.45 -3.44
CA LEU A 111 -1.80 -16.08 -2.66
C LEU A 111 -2.43 -16.89 -1.55
N ILE A 112 -2.01 -18.14 -1.39
CA ILE A 112 -2.22 -18.93 -0.17
C ILE A 112 -0.93 -18.83 0.63
N LEU A 113 -0.99 -18.20 1.79
CA LEU A 113 0.16 -17.94 2.66
C LEU A 113 0.67 -19.25 3.25
N ASP A 114 1.91 -19.64 2.94
CA ASP A 114 2.48 -20.91 3.38
C ASP A 114 3.70 -20.76 4.31
N CYS A 115 4.09 -19.54 4.62
CA CYS A 115 5.21 -19.23 5.50
C CYS A 115 4.81 -18.25 6.61
N LYS A 116 5.56 -18.30 7.72
CA LYS A 116 5.50 -17.29 8.76
C LYS A 116 6.33 -16.08 8.33
N VAL A 117 5.73 -14.91 8.31
CA VAL A 117 6.38 -13.65 7.96
C VAL A 117 6.73 -12.88 9.22
N GLN A 118 7.98 -12.44 9.34
CA GLN A 118 8.40 -11.62 10.47
C GLN A 118 7.79 -10.22 10.35
N ASN A 119 7.17 -9.75 11.42
CA ASN A 119 6.63 -8.39 11.47
C ASN A 119 7.75 -7.35 11.36
N LYS A 120 7.50 -6.30 10.61
CA LYS A 120 8.35 -5.11 10.49
C LYS A 120 7.58 -3.89 10.95
N THR A 121 8.26 -3.00 11.66
CA THR A 121 7.70 -1.72 12.05
C THR A 121 7.64 -0.77 10.85
N LEU A 122 6.83 0.29 10.94
CA LEU A 122 6.78 1.32 9.90
C LEU A 122 8.17 1.97 9.70
N ALA A 123 8.97 2.10 10.76
CA ALA A 123 10.32 2.63 10.69
C ALA A 123 11.27 1.76 9.84
N ASP A 124 11.08 0.43 9.83
CA ASP A 124 11.89 -0.48 9.00
C ASP A 124 11.64 -0.29 7.49
N TRP A 125 10.53 0.33 7.14
CA TRP A 125 10.14 0.64 5.76
C TRP A 125 10.49 2.05 5.32
N ALA A 126 10.80 2.93 6.27
CA ALA A 126 11.14 4.31 5.98
C ALA A 126 12.48 4.41 5.23
N GLN A 127 12.53 5.29 4.25
CA GLN A 127 13.76 5.68 3.57
C GLN A 127 14.17 7.06 4.06
N ASN A 128 15.43 7.19 4.49
CA ASN A 128 15.97 8.45 4.95
C ASN A 128 16.98 8.98 3.94
N TYR A 129 16.90 10.26 3.61
CA TYR A 129 17.90 10.94 2.81
C TYR A 129 18.03 12.40 3.21
N THR A 130 19.18 13.00 2.88
CA THR A 130 19.51 14.39 3.23
C THR A 130 19.33 15.26 1.99
N VAL A 131 18.73 16.44 2.20
CA VAL A 131 18.61 17.48 1.18
C VAL A 131 19.37 18.69 1.66
N ALA A 132 20.43 19.07 0.93
CA ALA A 132 21.16 20.30 1.19
C ALA A 132 20.30 21.50 0.80
N THR A 133 20.17 22.47 1.71
CA THR A 133 19.48 23.72 1.46
C THR A 133 20.36 24.92 1.85
N PRO A 134 20.10 26.13 1.34
CA PRO A 134 20.85 27.32 1.74
C PRO A 134 20.80 27.64 3.24
N LYS A 135 19.83 27.10 3.96
CA LYS A 135 19.67 27.28 5.41
C LYS A 135 20.20 26.09 6.25
N GLY A 136 20.83 25.11 5.60
CA GLY A 136 21.35 23.90 6.22
C GLY A 136 20.70 22.62 5.64
N ASP A 137 21.16 21.49 6.12
CA ASP A 137 20.71 20.19 5.66
C ASP A 137 19.39 19.78 6.32
N LEU A 138 18.45 19.34 5.49
CA LEU A 138 17.18 18.76 5.92
C LEU A 138 17.24 17.23 5.85
N GLN A 139 16.85 16.58 6.93
CA GLN A 139 16.65 15.13 6.98
C GLN A 139 15.23 14.81 6.55
N ILE A 140 15.08 14.03 5.49
CA ILE A 140 13.80 13.60 4.95
C ILE A 140 13.59 12.14 5.31
N CYS A 141 12.44 11.82 5.88
CA CYS A 141 11.98 10.47 6.15
C CYS A 141 10.74 10.20 5.30
N ALA A 142 10.82 9.24 4.38
CA ALA A 142 9.76 8.96 3.42
C ALA A 142 9.28 7.50 3.55
N LEU A 143 7.97 7.32 3.63
CA LEU A 143 7.32 6.01 3.71
C LEU A 143 7.07 5.42 2.31
N PRO A 144 6.81 4.10 2.19
CA PRO A 144 6.43 3.46 0.93
C PRO A 144 5.20 4.12 0.30
N GLY A 145 5.29 4.41 -1.00
CA GLY A 145 4.19 5.03 -1.75
C GLY A 145 4.21 6.56 -1.80
N VAL A 146 5.04 7.19 -0.99
CA VAL A 146 5.26 8.64 -1.07
C VAL A 146 6.03 8.96 -2.35
N PHE A 147 5.66 10.06 -3.01
CA PHE A 147 6.39 10.58 -4.17
C PHE A 147 7.85 10.88 -3.80
N SER A 148 8.78 10.47 -4.67
CA SER A 148 10.22 10.67 -4.44
C SER A 148 10.76 10.09 -3.12
N GLN A 149 10.39 8.86 -2.83
CA GLN A 149 10.76 8.17 -1.58
C GLN A 149 12.27 8.07 -1.33
N LYS A 150 13.10 8.00 -2.38
CA LYS A 150 14.54 7.71 -2.25
C LYS A 150 15.44 8.94 -2.39
N HIS A 151 14.94 9.99 -3.00
CA HIS A 151 15.68 11.23 -3.26
C HIS A 151 14.69 12.33 -3.61
N LEU A 152 15.14 13.58 -3.49
CA LEU A 152 14.36 14.71 -3.93
C LEU A 152 14.08 14.62 -5.44
N ASP A 153 12.87 14.94 -5.86
CA ASP A 153 12.55 15.00 -7.28
C ASP A 153 13.25 16.17 -7.98
N VAL A 154 13.48 16.00 -9.28
CA VAL A 154 14.25 16.98 -10.08
C VAL A 154 13.58 18.38 -10.08
N GLY A 155 12.25 18.44 -10.14
CA GLY A 155 11.52 19.71 -10.14
C GLY A 155 11.70 20.47 -8.84
N THR A 156 11.53 19.80 -7.71
CA THR A 156 11.76 20.39 -6.39
C THR A 156 13.23 20.78 -6.20
N ALA A 157 14.17 19.96 -6.65
CA ALA A 157 15.60 20.29 -6.58
C ALA A 157 15.96 21.57 -7.35
N VAL A 158 15.34 21.80 -8.50
CA VAL A 158 15.51 23.03 -9.28
C VAL A 158 14.90 24.24 -8.58
N LEU A 159 13.78 24.09 -7.88
CA LEU A 159 13.07 25.19 -7.21
C LEU A 159 13.71 25.59 -5.88
N LEU A 160 14.33 24.67 -5.16
CA LEU A 160 14.90 24.92 -3.81
C LEU A 160 15.83 26.14 -3.73
N PRO A 161 16.76 26.39 -4.66
CA PRO A 161 17.64 27.56 -4.61
C PRO A 161 16.90 28.90 -4.69
N TYR A 162 15.71 28.90 -5.29
CA TYR A 162 14.92 30.14 -5.50
C TYR A 162 14.01 30.46 -4.31
N LEU A 163 13.82 29.55 -3.35
CA LEU A 163 12.98 29.81 -2.18
C LEU A 163 13.49 30.97 -1.30
N ASN A 164 14.78 31.24 -1.33
CA ASN A 164 15.34 32.38 -0.60
C ASN A 164 15.07 33.76 -1.26
N GLN A 165 14.58 33.74 -2.49
CA GLN A 165 14.28 34.99 -3.24
C GLN A 165 12.81 35.40 -3.04
N VAL A 166 12.00 34.56 -2.42
CA VAL A 166 10.61 34.86 -2.07
C VAL A 166 10.62 35.55 -0.71
N THR A 167 10.61 36.88 -0.73
CA THR A 167 10.30 37.68 0.46
C THR A 167 8.81 37.68 0.69
N ALA A 168 8.41 37.33 1.93
CA ALA A 168 7.03 37.42 2.38
C ALA A 168 6.53 38.86 2.38
#